data_349e81dfad869b801f086a922256c860
#
_entry.id   349e81dfad869b801f086a922256c860
#
_cell.length_a   1.000
_cell.length_b   1.000
_cell.length_c   1.000
_cell.angle_alpha   90.00
_cell.angle_beta   90.00
_cell.angle_gamma   90.00
#
_symmetry.space_group_name_H-M   'P 1'
#
loop_
_entity.id
_entity.type
_entity.pdbx_description
1 polymer ?
#
loop_
_entity_poly.entity_id
_entity_poly.type
_entity_poly.pdbx_seq_one_letter_code
_entity_poly.pdbx_strand_id
1 'polypeptide(L)'
;LIGSIISGYAYYHTGRDQYIVRRPEWSDMEYMIRGHFNWNWVNGDQISNMLIHWIDVFNWFTQLKPVNVIAYGSRIRKNIGNVYDNFSMHFEYENGVMLEGMVRRIDGCDNGAGIVIQGEKGSWHSSDFSIRNRNGETIWQYDPEAAKSKFKVHDMYTLEHIMLVDHIRKGTVLNIAETAATSALTAVMARESAYTGKRYTWQQISSSPLNMLPEQMALVNVDLKQFGVPLPGTAFIADD
;
A
#
# COMPACT_ATOMS: atom_id res chain seq x y z
N LEU A 1 18.12 -6.44 17.54
CA LEU A 1 18.46 -5.22 18.30
C LEU A 1 17.24 -4.63 19.01
N ILE A 2 16.06 -4.59 18.34
CA ILE A 2 14.83 -3.99 18.90
C ILE A 2 14.01 -4.96 19.79
N GLY A 3 14.41 -6.23 19.89
CA GLY A 3 13.62 -7.27 20.61
C GLY A 3 12.44 -7.78 19.80
N SER A 4 11.45 -8.42 20.46
CA SER A 4 10.22 -8.85 19.82
C SER A 4 9.44 -7.64 19.33
N ILE A 5 8.86 -7.71 18.10
CA ILE A 5 8.07 -6.62 17.54
C ILE A 5 6.73 -6.55 18.26
N ILE A 6 6.33 -5.34 18.64
CA ILE A 6 5.06 -5.06 19.34
C ILE A 6 4.07 -4.37 18.39
N SER A 7 4.55 -3.38 17.63
CA SER A 7 3.69 -2.60 16.73
C SER A 7 4.49 -1.91 15.63
N GLY A 8 3.77 -1.37 14.68
CA GLY A 8 4.29 -0.47 13.66
C GLY A 8 3.35 0.71 13.40
N TYR A 9 3.92 1.77 12.87
CA TYR A 9 3.19 2.92 12.39
C TYR A 9 3.71 3.30 11.01
N ALA A 10 2.85 3.19 10.01
CA ALA A 10 3.17 3.42 8.61
C ALA A 10 2.35 4.58 8.03
N TYR A 11 2.96 5.39 7.19
CA TYR A 11 2.25 6.47 6.53
C TYR A 11 2.76 6.71 5.11
N TYR A 12 1.85 7.19 4.24
CA TYR A 12 2.18 7.64 2.91
C TYR A 12 1.31 8.84 2.53
N HIS A 13 1.89 10.02 2.67
CA HIS A 13 1.23 11.29 2.38
C HIS A 13 1.85 11.91 1.14
N THR A 14 1.02 12.17 0.12
CA THR A 14 1.49 12.75 -1.15
C THR A 14 0.46 13.72 -1.70
N GLY A 15 0.87 14.53 -2.66
CA GLY A 15 -0.03 15.33 -3.47
C GLY A 15 -0.80 14.46 -4.49
N ARG A 16 -1.61 15.11 -5.30
CA ARG A 16 -2.34 14.46 -6.37
C ARG A 16 -1.38 14.09 -7.49
N ASP A 17 -1.23 12.78 -7.76
CA ASP A 17 -0.50 12.32 -8.92
C ASP A 17 -1.33 12.53 -10.19
N GLN A 18 -0.65 12.77 -11.27
CA GLN A 18 -1.09 12.81 -12.66
C GLN A 18 -2.61 12.97 -12.89
N TYR A 19 -3.04 14.20 -12.90
CA TYR A 19 -4.36 14.53 -13.44
C TYR A 19 -4.30 14.44 -14.95
N ILE A 20 -5.00 13.48 -15.54
CA ILE A 20 -5.12 13.35 -16.98
C ILE A 20 -6.43 14.02 -17.42
N VAL A 21 -6.30 15.06 -18.20
CA VAL A 21 -7.47 15.67 -18.88
C VAL A 21 -7.93 14.71 -19.97
N ARG A 22 -9.21 14.32 -19.91
CA ARG A 22 -9.81 13.45 -20.93
C ARG A 22 -9.76 14.13 -22.31
N ARG A 23 -9.34 13.40 -23.32
CA ARG A 23 -9.42 13.85 -24.71
C ARG A 23 -10.72 13.36 -25.35
N PRO A 24 -11.30 14.15 -26.30
CA PRO A 24 -12.57 13.78 -26.91
C PRO A 24 -12.56 12.43 -27.65
N GLU A 25 -11.41 12.04 -28.20
CA GLU A 25 -11.24 10.80 -28.94
C GLU A 25 -11.09 9.54 -28.07
N TRP A 26 -10.90 9.69 -26.76
CA TRP A 26 -10.74 8.54 -25.86
C TRP A 26 -12.10 7.96 -25.48
N SER A 27 -12.21 6.65 -25.60
CA SER A 27 -13.32 5.92 -24.98
C SER A 27 -13.27 6.02 -23.45
N ASP A 28 -14.36 5.72 -22.77
CA ASP A 28 -14.40 5.73 -21.31
C ASP A 28 -13.38 4.78 -20.70
N MET A 29 -13.25 3.57 -21.26
CA MET A 29 -12.25 2.59 -20.81
C MET A 29 -10.82 3.06 -21.04
N GLU A 30 -10.53 3.67 -22.18
CA GLU A 30 -9.21 4.25 -22.43
C GLU A 30 -8.89 5.37 -21.45
N TYR A 31 -9.86 6.24 -21.16
CA TYR A 31 -9.72 7.31 -20.18
C TYR A 31 -9.44 6.76 -18.78
N MET A 32 -10.16 5.71 -18.36
CA MET A 32 -9.93 5.07 -17.05
C MET A 32 -8.54 4.46 -16.96
N ILE A 33 -8.09 3.75 -17.99
CA ILE A 33 -6.74 3.13 -17.99
C ILE A 33 -5.65 4.19 -17.98
N ARG A 34 -5.78 5.26 -18.77
CA ARG A 34 -4.80 6.36 -18.79
C ARG A 34 -4.80 7.15 -17.50
N GLY A 35 -5.97 7.33 -16.87
CA GLY A 35 -6.16 7.96 -15.56
C GLY A 35 -6.20 6.95 -14.41
N HIS A 36 -5.45 5.87 -14.49
CA HIS A 36 -5.53 4.70 -13.61
C HIS A 36 -5.52 5.01 -12.11
N PHE A 37 -4.80 6.03 -11.67
CA PHE A 37 -4.77 6.43 -10.25
C PHE A 37 -6.13 6.86 -9.67
N ASN A 38 -7.13 7.09 -10.49
CA ASN A 38 -8.43 7.57 -10.07
C ASN A 38 -9.51 6.47 -10.02
N TRP A 39 -9.19 5.24 -10.43
CA TRP A 39 -10.16 4.18 -10.58
C TRP A 39 -9.78 2.92 -9.83
N ASN A 40 -10.65 2.49 -8.90
CA ASN A 40 -10.40 1.34 -8.03
C ASN A 40 -10.09 0.05 -8.79
N TRP A 41 -10.80 -0.21 -9.87
CA TRP A 41 -10.62 -1.45 -10.61
C TRP A 41 -9.27 -1.55 -11.33
N VAL A 42 -8.63 -0.41 -11.64
CA VAL A 42 -7.31 -0.38 -12.30
C VAL A 42 -6.18 -0.36 -11.28
N ASN A 43 -6.30 0.50 -10.28
CA ASN A 43 -5.20 0.84 -9.36
C ASN A 43 -5.36 0.22 -7.97
N GLY A 44 -6.57 -0.18 -7.61
CA GLY A 44 -6.88 -0.66 -6.26
C GLY A 44 -7.13 0.45 -5.24
N ASP A 45 -6.45 1.51 -5.24
CA ASP A 45 -6.44 2.79 -4.53
C ASP A 45 -5.06 3.12 -3.90
N GLN A 46 -5.03 4.12 -2.99
CA GLN A 46 -3.79 4.59 -2.36
C GLN A 46 -3.20 3.60 -1.35
N ILE A 47 -4.03 2.73 -0.75
CA ILE A 47 -3.52 1.68 0.16
C ILE A 47 -2.75 0.66 -0.68
N SER A 48 -3.39 0.17 -1.75
CA SER A 48 -2.84 -0.88 -2.63
C SER A 48 -1.69 -0.38 -3.53
N ASN A 49 -1.63 0.93 -3.79
CA ASN A 49 -0.61 1.51 -4.65
C ASN A 49 0.58 2.09 -3.86
N MET A 50 0.32 2.74 -2.73
CA MET A 50 1.32 3.51 -2.00
C MET A 50 1.68 2.91 -0.64
N LEU A 51 0.71 2.69 0.24
CA LEU A 51 0.99 2.19 1.58
C LEU A 51 1.50 0.75 1.58
N ILE A 52 1.18 -0.02 0.53
CA ILE A 52 1.63 -1.40 0.35
C ILE A 52 3.15 -1.56 0.51
N HIS A 53 3.94 -0.56 0.15
CA HIS A 53 5.40 -0.60 0.33
C HIS A 53 5.79 -0.76 1.81
N TRP A 54 5.09 -0.07 2.70
CA TRP A 54 5.36 -0.17 4.14
C TRP A 54 4.65 -1.34 4.80
N ILE A 55 3.50 -1.76 4.28
CA ILE A 55 2.86 -3.03 4.66
C ILE A 55 3.81 -4.20 4.35
N ASP A 56 4.43 -4.20 3.17
CA ASP A 56 5.38 -5.24 2.77
C ASP A 56 6.61 -5.27 3.69
N VAL A 57 7.19 -4.10 3.98
CA VAL A 57 8.28 -3.98 4.95
C VAL A 57 7.88 -4.53 6.32
N PHE A 58 6.68 -4.20 6.82
CA PHE A 58 6.20 -4.71 8.10
C PHE A 58 6.00 -6.22 8.09
N ASN A 59 5.39 -6.76 7.05
CA ASN A 59 5.22 -8.21 6.86
C ASN A 59 6.59 -8.90 6.80
N TRP A 60 7.55 -8.30 6.11
CA TRP A 60 8.92 -8.83 6.03
C TRP A 60 9.62 -8.84 7.38
N PHE A 61 9.50 -7.78 8.19
CA PHE A 61 10.12 -7.74 9.52
C PHE A 61 9.47 -8.72 10.49
N THR A 62 8.15 -8.83 10.47
CA THR A 62 7.39 -9.65 11.42
C THR A 62 7.30 -11.11 11.02
N GLN A 63 7.29 -11.40 9.71
CA GLN A 63 6.98 -12.72 9.14
C GLN A 63 5.59 -13.23 9.55
N LEU A 64 4.67 -12.31 9.91
CA LEU A 64 3.31 -12.60 10.36
C LEU A 64 2.30 -12.23 9.27
N LYS A 65 1.09 -12.79 9.41
CA LYS A 65 -0.07 -12.43 8.59
C LYS A 65 -1.06 -11.62 9.43
N PRO A 66 -1.78 -10.65 8.86
CA PRO A 66 -2.84 -9.97 9.59
C PRO A 66 -3.99 -10.91 9.88
N VAL A 67 -4.54 -10.82 11.07
CA VAL A 67 -5.74 -11.56 11.49
C VAL A 67 -6.99 -10.83 11.05
N ASN A 68 -7.03 -9.51 11.29
CA ASN A 68 -8.13 -8.66 10.89
C ASN A 68 -7.69 -7.20 10.69
N VAL A 69 -8.58 -6.42 10.08
CA VAL A 69 -8.41 -4.97 9.92
C VAL A 69 -9.74 -4.25 10.11
N ILE A 70 -9.69 -3.06 10.68
CA ILE A 70 -10.71 -2.05 10.55
C ILE A 70 -10.10 -0.82 9.91
N ALA A 71 -10.73 -0.28 8.88
CA ALA A 71 -10.23 0.87 8.17
C ALA A 71 -11.35 1.89 7.89
N TYR A 72 -10.94 3.14 7.81
CA TYR A 72 -11.78 4.28 7.50
C TYR A 72 -11.18 5.00 6.31
N GLY A 73 -12.04 5.59 5.49
CA GLY A 73 -11.60 6.41 4.39
C GLY A 73 -12.69 7.38 3.98
N SER A 74 -12.31 8.39 3.25
CA SER A 74 -13.26 9.32 2.67
C SER A 74 -12.69 9.99 1.44
N ARG A 75 -13.59 10.63 0.69
CA ARG A 75 -13.26 11.49 -0.42
C ARG A 75 -13.68 12.91 -0.07
N ILE A 76 -12.70 13.75 0.22
CA ILE A 76 -12.93 15.16 0.61
C ILE A 76 -13.06 16.03 -0.63
N ARG A 77 -12.37 15.68 -1.72
CA ARG A 77 -12.34 16.50 -2.93
C ARG A 77 -13.21 15.91 -4.03
N LYS A 78 -13.80 16.78 -4.84
CA LYS A 78 -14.38 16.38 -6.12
C LYS A 78 -13.26 16.06 -7.10
N ASN A 79 -12.86 14.81 -7.14
CA ASN A 79 -11.90 14.27 -8.10
C ASN A 79 -12.63 13.46 -9.17
N ILE A 80 -11.90 13.15 -10.23
CA ILE A 80 -12.32 12.17 -11.21
C ILE A 80 -12.19 10.77 -10.60
N GLY A 81 -13.06 9.87 -11.01
CA GLY A 81 -13.00 8.47 -10.60
C GLY A 81 -13.67 8.18 -9.26
N ASN A 82 -13.37 7.05 -8.67
CA ASN A 82 -14.05 6.53 -7.50
C ASN A 82 -13.15 6.15 -6.31
N VAL A 83 -11.87 6.53 -6.34
CA VAL A 83 -10.97 6.32 -5.21
C VAL A 83 -11.15 7.39 -4.13
N TYR A 84 -10.95 6.99 -2.88
CA TYR A 84 -10.84 7.92 -1.76
C TYR A 84 -9.49 8.64 -1.77
N ASP A 85 -9.40 9.77 -1.09
CA ASP A 85 -8.18 10.59 -1.02
C ASP A 85 -7.52 10.61 0.37
N ASN A 86 -8.13 9.94 1.34
CA ASN A 86 -7.55 9.74 2.66
C ASN A 86 -8.06 8.45 3.31
N PHE A 87 -7.18 7.81 4.09
CA PHE A 87 -7.47 6.57 4.80
C PHE A 87 -6.73 6.53 6.13
N SER A 88 -7.35 5.87 7.12
CA SER A 88 -6.74 5.44 8.37
C SER A 88 -7.14 3.99 8.64
N MET A 89 -6.21 3.17 9.08
CA MET A 89 -6.45 1.75 9.27
C MET A 89 -5.66 1.19 10.45
N HIS A 90 -6.27 0.21 11.09
CA HIS A 90 -5.72 -0.55 12.20
C HIS A 90 -5.74 -2.03 11.84
N PHE A 91 -4.56 -2.60 11.68
CA PHE A 91 -4.38 -4.03 11.48
C PHE A 91 -4.01 -4.71 12.79
N GLU A 92 -4.62 -5.83 13.02
CA GLU A 92 -4.26 -6.77 14.07
C GLU A 92 -3.60 -7.99 13.42
N TYR A 93 -2.39 -8.28 13.83
CA TYR A 93 -1.59 -9.42 13.37
C TYR A 93 -1.64 -10.55 14.39
N GLU A 94 -1.13 -11.72 14.00
CA GLU A 94 -0.91 -12.83 14.91
C GLU A 94 -0.10 -12.37 16.14
N ASN A 95 -0.32 -13.01 17.27
CA ASN A 95 0.32 -12.72 18.55
C ASN A 95 0.06 -11.30 19.13
N GLY A 96 -1.00 -10.63 18.65
CA GLY A 96 -1.36 -9.30 19.15
C GLY A 96 -0.45 -8.16 18.66
N VAL A 97 0.38 -8.39 17.66
CA VAL A 97 1.17 -7.36 17.01
C VAL A 97 0.23 -6.47 16.18
N MET A 98 0.44 -5.16 16.22
CA MET A 98 -0.43 -4.19 15.57
C MET A 98 0.31 -3.33 14.55
N LEU A 99 -0.37 -2.97 13.44
CA LEU A 99 0.11 -1.98 12.49
C LEU A 99 -0.94 -0.90 12.29
N GLU A 100 -0.57 0.34 12.56
CA GLU A 100 -1.34 1.52 12.18
C GLU A 100 -0.90 2.01 10.80
N GLY A 101 -1.87 2.34 9.95
CA GLY A 101 -1.61 2.86 8.62
C GLY A 101 -2.36 4.14 8.34
N MET A 102 -1.72 5.10 7.70
CA MET A 102 -2.36 6.33 7.22
C MET A 102 -1.92 6.66 5.81
N VAL A 103 -2.90 7.00 4.97
CA VAL A 103 -2.67 7.46 3.60
C VAL A 103 -3.43 8.74 3.34
N ARG A 104 -2.78 9.69 2.69
CA ARG A 104 -3.43 10.91 2.21
C ARG A 104 -2.86 11.29 0.86
N ARG A 105 -3.74 11.61 -0.08
CA ARG A 105 -3.39 12.08 -1.41
C ARG A 105 -4.10 13.39 -1.73
N ILE A 106 -3.58 14.47 -1.16
CA ILE A 106 -4.19 15.80 -1.19
C ILE A 106 -3.12 16.85 -1.45
N ASP A 107 -3.27 17.64 -2.54
CA ASP A 107 -2.37 18.75 -2.86
C ASP A 107 -2.40 19.84 -1.80
N GLY A 108 -1.25 20.49 -1.58
CA GLY A 108 -1.11 21.60 -0.65
C GLY A 108 -1.07 21.18 0.81
N CYS A 109 -0.90 19.88 1.09
CA CYS A 109 -0.63 19.35 2.41
C CYS A 109 0.82 18.85 2.50
N ASP A 110 1.33 18.67 3.72
CA ASP A 110 2.66 18.12 3.93
C ASP A 110 2.78 16.69 3.36
N ASN A 111 3.85 16.45 2.63
CA ASN A 111 4.16 15.15 2.08
C ASN A 111 5.15 14.39 2.96
N GLY A 112 5.12 13.07 2.86
CA GLY A 112 6.06 12.20 3.54
C GLY A 112 5.62 10.75 3.47
N ALA A 113 6.59 9.84 3.54
CA ALA A 113 6.32 8.41 3.58
C ALA A 113 7.31 7.74 4.53
N GLY A 114 6.86 6.76 5.27
CA GLY A 114 7.73 6.06 6.20
C GLY A 114 7.00 5.05 7.07
N ILE A 115 7.82 4.31 7.82
CA ILE A 115 7.35 3.40 8.85
C ILE A 115 8.30 3.47 10.05
N VAL A 116 7.73 3.36 11.23
CA VAL A 116 8.44 3.07 12.47
C VAL A 116 7.99 1.71 12.97
N ILE A 117 8.92 0.81 13.24
CA ILE A 117 8.63 -0.52 13.80
C ILE A 117 9.14 -0.53 15.24
N GLN A 118 8.23 -0.76 16.17
CA GLN A 118 8.51 -0.75 17.62
C GLN A 118 8.66 -2.17 18.15
N GLY A 119 9.70 -2.38 18.88
CA GLY A 119 9.96 -3.61 19.61
C GLY A 119 10.15 -3.38 21.11
N GLU A 120 10.34 -4.49 21.86
CA GLU A 120 10.52 -4.46 23.31
C GLU A 120 11.73 -3.64 23.79
N LYS A 121 12.78 -3.53 22.98
CA LYS A 121 14.05 -2.91 23.38
C LYS A 121 14.38 -1.62 22.63
N GLY A 122 13.58 -1.26 21.63
CA GLY A 122 13.83 -0.08 20.81
C GLY A 122 12.95 -0.07 19.57
N SER A 123 13.30 0.76 18.60
CA SER A 123 12.52 0.95 17.36
C SER A 123 13.44 1.07 16.15
N TRP A 124 12.95 0.61 15.01
CA TRP A 124 13.54 0.86 13.69
C TRP A 124 12.78 1.98 12.99
N HIS A 125 13.51 2.89 12.33
CA HIS A 125 12.97 4.07 11.65
C HIS A 125 13.40 4.06 10.18
N SER A 126 12.44 4.11 9.27
CA SER A 126 12.72 4.18 7.83
C SER A 126 13.21 5.55 7.37
N SER A 127 12.95 6.62 8.13
CA SER A 127 13.28 7.99 7.76
C SER A 127 14.80 8.24 7.64
N ASP A 128 15.59 7.52 8.42
CA ASP A 128 17.05 7.61 8.43
C ASP A 128 17.72 6.22 8.47
N PHE A 129 16.93 5.16 8.30
CA PHE A 129 17.36 3.76 8.38
C PHE A 129 18.16 3.47 9.65
N SER A 130 17.67 3.96 10.80
CA SER A 130 18.31 3.79 12.10
C SER A 130 17.55 2.86 13.03
N ILE A 131 18.28 2.32 14.03
CA ILE A 131 17.71 1.65 15.19
C ILE A 131 18.01 2.49 16.40
N ARG A 132 16.98 2.78 17.19
CA ARG A 132 17.07 3.55 18.43
C ARG A 132 16.67 2.67 19.61
N ASN A 133 17.39 2.83 20.73
CA ASN A 133 17.01 2.20 21.98
C ASN A 133 15.81 2.92 22.63
N ARG A 134 15.35 2.45 23.79
CA ARG A 134 14.23 3.08 24.52
C ARG A 134 14.48 4.51 25.01
N ASN A 135 15.74 4.91 25.12
CA ASN A 135 16.11 6.27 25.50
C ASN A 135 16.17 7.22 24.29
N GLY A 136 15.92 6.71 23.08
CA GLY A 136 15.99 7.47 21.83
C GLY A 136 17.39 7.58 21.23
N GLU A 137 18.38 6.94 21.82
CA GLU A 137 19.75 6.95 21.32
C GLU A 137 19.89 6.02 20.13
N THR A 138 20.51 6.48 19.03
CA THR A 138 20.81 5.67 17.85
C THR A 138 21.90 4.65 18.19
N ILE A 139 21.55 3.36 18.13
CA ILE A 139 22.45 2.23 18.41
C ILE A 139 22.90 1.50 17.15
N TRP A 140 22.27 1.78 16.01
CA TRP A 140 22.65 1.32 14.70
C TRP A 140 22.09 2.26 13.63
N GLN A 141 22.83 2.41 12.55
CA GLN A 141 22.39 3.17 11.38
C GLN A 141 22.93 2.51 10.12
N TYR A 142 22.13 2.52 9.05
CA TYR A 142 22.57 2.06 7.75
C TYR A 142 23.71 2.93 7.23
N ASP A 143 24.76 2.29 6.74
CA ASP A 143 25.91 2.96 6.11
C ASP A 143 25.84 2.79 4.57
N PRO A 144 25.45 3.82 3.83
CA PRO A 144 25.36 3.75 2.36
C PRO A 144 26.74 3.58 1.71
N GLU A 145 27.83 4.06 2.33
CA GLU A 145 29.17 3.92 1.77
C GLU A 145 29.68 2.48 1.90
N ALA A 146 29.34 1.78 2.97
CA ALA A 146 29.63 0.35 3.09
C ALA A 146 28.87 -0.47 2.02
N ALA A 147 27.60 -0.15 1.76
CA ALA A 147 26.82 -0.79 0.71
C ALA A 147 27.41 -0.49 -0.68
N LYS A 148 27.74 0.75 -0.95
CA LYS A 148 28.37 1.18 -2.20
C LYS A 148 29.73 0.52 -2.43
N SER A 149 30.53 0.38 -1.38
CA SER A 149 31.80 -0.35 -1.44
C SER A 149 31.61 -1.79 -1.85
N LYS A 150 30.60 -2.49 -1.27
CA LYS A 150 30.32 -3.90 -1.53
C LYS A 150 29.66 -4.14 -2.88
N PHE A 151 28.68 -3.37 -3.24
CA PHE A 151 27.83 -3.58 -4.42
C PHE A 151 28.10 -2.61 -5.57
N LYS A 152 28.99 -1.63 -5.39
CA LYS A 152 29.29 -0.51 -6.31
C LYS A 152 28.16 0.51 -6.47
N VAL A 153 27.00 0.23 -5.86
CA VAL A 153 25.80 1.08 -5.83
C VAL A 153 25.12 0.96 -4.47
N HIS A 154 24.29 1.92 -4.11
CA HIS A 154 23.40 1.86 -2.93
C HIS A 154 21.93 2.17 -3.27
N ASP A 155 21.64 2.41 -4.54
CA ASP A 155 20.28 2.58 -5.03
C ASP A 155 19.51 1.25 -4.95
N MET A 156 18.34 1.28 -4.28
CA MET A 156 17.55 0.09 -4.01
C MET A 156 17.05 -0.61 -5.28
N TYR A 157 16.68 0.15 -6.29
CA TYR A 157 16.19 -0.40 -7.56
C TYR A 157 17.29 -1.12 -8.34
N THR A 158 18.51 -0.58 -8.31
CA THR A 158 19.67 -1.25 -8.90
C THR A 158 20.06 -2.50 -8.10
N LEU A 159 19.99 -2.44 -6.76
CA LEU A 159 20.33 -3.57 -5.89
C LEU A 159 19.40 -4.77 -6.10
N GLU A 160 18.09 -4.56 -6.29
CA GLU A 160 17.16 -5.65 -6.57
C GLU A 160 17.48 -6.38 -7.88
N HIS A 161 17.85 -5.62 -8.92
CA HIS A 161 18.26 -6.20 -10.21
C HIS A 161 19.60 -6.96 -10.09
N ILE A 162 20.56 -6.43 -9.31
CA ILE A 162 21.80 -7.15 -9.02
C ILE A 162 21.50 -8.49 -8.33
N MET A 163 20.61 -8.50 -7.34
CA MET A 163 20.20 -9.73 -6.66
C MET A 163 19.55 -10.73 -7.64
N LEU A 164 18.62 -10.28 -8.47
CA LEU A 164 17.96 -11.12 -9.46
C LEU A 164 18.98 -11.74 -10.42
N VAL A 165 19.87 -10.93 -10.98
CA VAL A 165 20.91 -11.40 -11.92
C VAL A 165 21.87 -12.38 -11.23
N ASP A 166 22.23 -12.16 -9.98
CA ASP A 166 23.09 -13.07 -9.21
C ASP A 166 22.42 -14.45 -9.01
N HIS A 167 21.12 -14.45 -8.65
CA HIS A 167 20.33 -15.69 -8.55
C HIS A 167 20.25 -16.43 -9.89
N ILE A 168 20.00 -15.72 -11.00
CA ILE A 168 19.98 -16.31 -12.34
C ILE A 168 21.35 -16.95 -12.68
N ARG A 169 22.45 -16.24 -12.44
CA ARG A 169 23.81 -16.74 -12.71
C ARG A 169 24.18 -17.95 -11.87
N LYS A 170 23.69 -18.02 -10.64
CA LYS A 170 23.92 -19.16 -9.72
C LYS A 170 22.98 -20.33 -9.96
N GLY A 171 21.97 -20.17 -10.82
CA GLY A 171 20.93 -21.17 -11.02
C GLY A 171 20.03 -21.38 -9.79
N THR A 172 19.93 -20.38 -8.91
CA THR A 172 19.10 -20.42 -7.71
C THR A 172 17.79 -19.66 -7.95
N VAL A 173 16.70 -20.16 -7.35
CA VAL A 173 15.37 -19.52 -7.49
C VAL A 173 15.20 -18.45 -6.43
N LEU A 174 14.91 -17.23 -6.85
CA LEU A 174 14.40 -16.15 -6.00
C LEU A 174 12.89 -16.11 -6.13
N ASN A 175 12.18 -16.75 -5.22
CA ASN A 175 10.71 -16.79 -5.23
C ASN A 175 10.16 -15.93 -4.10
N ILE A 176 9.55 -14.80 -4.45
CA ILE A 176 8.89 -13.87 -3.52
C ILE A 176 7.36 -13.83 -3.74
N ALA A 177 6.80 -14.73 -4.55
CA ALA A 177 5.40 -14.67 -4.96
C ALA A 177 4.44 -14.74 -3.76
N GLU A 178 4.68 -15.60 -2.77
CA GLU A 178 3.83 -15.70 -1.58
C GLU A 178 3.90 -14.43 -0.74
N THR A 179 5.10 -13.88 -0.53
CA THR A 179 5.28 -12.63 0.23
C THR A 179 4.57 -11.47 -0.45
N ALA A 180 4.76 -11.30 -1.75
CA ALA A 180 4.12 -10.25 -2.52
C ALA A 180 2.59 -10.40 -2.52
N ALA A 181 2.08 -11.62 -2.70
CA ALA A 181 0.64 -11.89 -2.64
C ALA A 181 0.05 -11.60 -1.25
N THR A 182 0.77 -11.96 -0.18
CA THR A 182 0.36 -11.65 1.19
C THR A 182 0.27 -10.13 1.42
N SER A 183 1.27 -9.38 1.00
CA SER A 183 1.28 -7.92 1.15
C SER A 183 0.19 -7.25 0.31
N ALA A 184 -0.03 -7.71 -0.92
CA ALA A 184 -1.11 -7.24 -1.77
C ALA A 184 -2.49 -7.53 -1.14
N LEU A 185 -2.71 -8.74 -0.65
CA LEU A 185 -3.98 -9.12 -0.02
C LEU A 185 -4.21 -8.37 1.30
N THR A 186 -3.15 -8.08 2.07
CA THR A 186 -3.24 -7.22 3.26
C THR A 186 -3.74 -5.81 2.90
N ALA A 187 -3.20 -5.22 1.83
CA ALA A 187 -3.65 -3.91 1.35
C ALA A 187 -5.11 -3.95 0.86
N VAL A 188 -5.50 -4.99 0.11
CA VAL A 188 -6.89 -5.18 -0.36
C VAL A 188 -7.84 -5.35 0.82
N MET A 189 -7.46 -6.07 1.87
CA MET A 189 -8.26 -6.25 3.08
C MET A 189 -8.59 -4.90 3.74
N ALA A 190 -7.61 -4.00 3.87
CA ALA A 190 -7.82 -2.67 4.42
C ALA A 190 -8.69 -1.79 3.49
N ARG A 191 -8.46 -1.89 2.19
CA ARG A 191 -9.30 -1.20 1.20
C ARG A 191 -10.77 -1.60 1.36
N GLU A 192 -11.06 -2.90 1.32
CA GLU A 192 -12.45 -3.37 1.46
C GLU A 192 -13.08 -2.95 2.78
N SER A 193 -12.29 -2.94 3.86
CA SER A 193 -12.76 -2.42 5.15
C SER A 193 -13.13 -0.94 5.07
N ALA A 194 -12.29 -0.10 4.46
CA ALA A 194 -12.55 1.33 4.34
C ALA A 194 -13.78 1.64 3.47
N TYR A 195 -13.94 0.93 2.34
CA TYR A 195 -15.03 1.18 1.41
C TYR A 195 -16.39 0.60 1.86
N THR A 196 -16.38 -0.44 2.68
CA THR A 196 -17.62 -1.06 3.18
C THR A 196 -18.00 -0.63 4.60
N GLY A 197 -17.05 -0.05 5.35
CA GLY A 197 -17.21 0.27 6.78
C GLY A 197 -17.24 -0.97 7.68
N LYS A 198 -16.80 -2.13 7.19
CA LYS A 198 -16.83 -3.39 7.92
C LYS A 198 -15.42 -3.84 8.31
N ARG A 199 -15.31 -4.55 9.45
CA ARG A 199 -14.10 -5.29 9.78
C ARG A 199 -13.97 -6.48 8.82
N TYR A 200 -12.76 -6.70 8.32
CA TYR A 200 -12.43 -7.88 7.52
C TYR A 200 -11.40 -8.75 8.24
N THR A 201 -11.58 -10.06 8.15
CA THR A 201 -10.59 -11.05 8.57
C THR A 201 -9.78 -11.53 7.36
N TRP A 202 -8.59 -12.07 7.64
CA TRP A 202 -7.75 -12.70 6.61
C TRP A 202 -8.52 -13.79 5.84
N GLN A 203 -9.29 -14.63 6.56
CA GLN A 203 -10.06 -15.69 5.92
C GLN A 203 -11.14 -15.14 4.98
N GLN A 204 -11.84 -14.09 5.39
CA GLN A 204 -12.89 -13.49 4.55
C GLN A 204 -12.31 -12.92 3.24
N ILE A 205 -11.16 -12.23 3.31
CA ILE A 205 -10.58 -11.64 2.11
C ILE A 205 -9.92 -12.69 1.22
N SER A 206 -9.21 -13.68 1.80
CA SER A 206 -8.52 -14.72 1.03
C SER A 206 -9.47 -15.68 0.30
N SER A 207 -10.72 -15.83 0.77
CA SER A 207 -11.77 -16.60 0.11
C SER A 207 -12.81 -15.75 -0.61
N SER A 208 -12.58 -14.44 -0.73
CA SER A 208 -13.53 -13.51 -1.33
C SER A 208 -13.68 -13.76 -2.83
N PRO A 209 -14.93 -13.79 -3.35
CA PRO A 209 -15.19 -13.83 -4.78
C PRO A 209 -15.06 -12.44 -5.44
N LEU A 210 -14.48 -11.46 -4.75
CA LEU A 210 -14.35 -10.08 -5.22
C LEU A 210 -13.75 -10.04 -6.62
N ASN A 211 -14.49 -9.47 -7.55
CA ASN A 211 -14.05 -9.20 -8.90
C ASN A 211 -14.40 -7.75 -9.23
N MET A 212 -13.40 -6.93 -9.44
CA MET A 212 -13.56 -5.51 -9.78
C MET A 212 -13.36 -5.23 -11.27
N LEU A 213 -13.10 -6.27 -12.07
CA LEU A 213 -12.91 -6.08 -13.51
C LEU A 213 -14.22 -5.64 -14.17
N PRO A 214 -14.17 -4.71 -15.11
CA PRO A 214 -15.31 -4.38 -15.95
C PRO A 214 -15.80 -5.63 -16.71
N GLU A 215 -17.09 -5.71 -16.97
CA GLU A 215 -17.67 -6.81 -17.75
C GLU A 215 -17.01 -6.94 -19.13
N GLN A 216 -16.60 -5.83 -19.72
CA GLN A 216 -16.01 -5.79 -21.04
C GLN A 216 -14.61 -5.18 -20.99
N MET A 217 -13.58 -6.01 -21.17
CA MET A 217 -12.17 -5.64 -21.22
C MET A 217 -11.76 -5.19 -22.64
N ALA A 218 -12.32 -4.08 -23.09
CA ALA A 218 -12.04 -3.48 -24.41
C ALA A 218 -12.02 -1.95 -24.29
N LEU A 219 -11.37 -1.26 -25.23
CA LEU A 219 -11.33 0.21 -25.28
C LEU A 219 -12.66 0.75 -25.84
N VAL A 220 -13.74 0.57 -25.10
CA VAL A 220 -15.10 0.96 -25.46
C VAL A 220 -15.65 2.03 -24.51
N ASN A 221 -16.75 2.65 -24.90
CA ASN A 221 -17.52 3.49 -24.00
C ASN A 221 -18.35 2.62 -23.05
N VAL A 222 -18.41 3.02 -21.79
CA VAL A 222 -19.17 2.37 -20.73
C VAL A 222 -19.96 3.42 -19.95
N ASP A 223 -20.98 2.99 -19.22
CA ASP A 223 -21.66 3.89 -18.29
C ASP A 223 -20.76 4.15 -17.06
N LEU A 224 -20.16 5.33 -16.98
CA LEU A 224 -19.28 5.72 -15.87
C LEU A 224 -20.03 5.77 -14.53
N LYS A 225 -21.37 5.85 -14.51
CA LYS A 225 -22.15 5.86 -13.26
C LYS A 225 -22.01 4.55 -12.47
N GLN A 226 -21.74 3.43 -13.15
CA GLN A 226 -21.49 2.15 -12.48
C GLN A 226 -20.16 2.12 -11.70
N PHE A 227 -19.30 3.11 -11.92
CA PHE A 227 -18.03 3.30 -11.19
C PHE A 227 -18.14 4.46 -10.17
N GLY A 228 -19.30 4.64 -9.56
CA GLY A 228 -19.53 5.66 -8.53
C GLY A 228 -18.65 5.50 -7.30
N VAL A 229 -18.57 6.54 -6.47
CA VAL A 229 -17.80 6.53 -5.23
C VAL A 229 -18.54 5.69 -4.18
N PRO A 230 -17.97 4.61 -3.66
CA PRO A 230 -18.61 3.83 -2.60
C PRO A 230 -18.81 4.66 -1.34
N LEU A 231 -19.93 4.45 -0.65
CA LEU A 231 -20.17 5.01 0.68
C LEU A 231 -20.25 3.88 1.71
N PRO A 232 -19.51 3.95 2.84
CA PRO A 232 -19.56 2.94 3.87
C PRO A 232 -20.97 2.73 4.40
N GLY A 233 -21.37 1.47 4.59
CA GLY A 233 -22.70 1.11 5.09
C GLY A 233 -23.81 1.15 4.05
N THR A 234 -23.54 1.59 2.83
CA THR A 234 -24.51 1.58 1.71
C THR A 234 -23.96 0.77 0.55
N ALA A 235 -24.84 0.15 -0.22
CA ALA A 235 -24.45 -0.29 -1.55
C ALA A 235 -24.41 0.98 -2.41
N PHE A 236 -23.40 1.20 -3.15
CA PHE A 236 -23.19 2.24 -4.15
C PHE A 236 -24.27 3.34 -4.22
N ILE A 237 -23.87 4.62 -4.02
CA ILE A 237 -24.67 5.76 -4.45
C ILE A 237 -23.96 6.35 -5.66
N ALA A 238 -24.65 6.39 -6.80
CA ALA A 238 -24.19 7.17 -7.94
C ALA A 238 -24.21 8.65 -7.57
N ASP A 239 -23.12 9.37 -7.81
CA ASP A 239 -23.09 10.84 -7.69
C ASP A 239 -24.10 11.40 -8.72
N ASP A 240 -25.04 12.26 -8.25
CA ASP A 240 -25.94 13.05 -9.09
C ASP A 240 -25.18 14.12 -9.89
#